data_9b2dbcbd137044c759d2887563c59113
#
_entry.id   9b2dbcbd137044c759d2887563c59113
#
_cell.length_a   1.000
_cell.length_b   1.000
_cell.length_c   1.000
_cell.angle_alpha   90.00
_cell.angle_beta   90.00
_cell.angle_gamma   90.00
#
_symmetry.space_group_name_H-M   'P 1'
#
loop_
_entity.id
_entity.type
_entity.pdbx_description
1 polymer ?
#
loop_
_entity_poly.entity_id
_entity_poly.type
_entity_poly.pdbx_seq_one_letter_code
_entity_poly.pdbx_strand_id
1 'polypeptide(L)'
;SDFMSYENFSTLIDKIAEFSGEAVISLSLWGESTLHPQLDLFIEKILSYSGLSVLIELSELNLSDEKLNKISQIVKNSEARTNGKEKIYWIVSVDAANQEVYEKIHGKNSSFEQSCSAVLKLSSLFENCVYPQFMRLKENEESLETFYRFWKEKNDEKLIIQKYDWFAGFLEDKKTADLTPITRNPCWHLRRDFVILLNGDVTICREELLNSSQGNVFSESLENIWQKRKTFLEDFVKGNYNQLCEKCDEYYTFNF
;
A
#
# COMPACT_ATOMS: atom_id res chain seq x y z
N SER A 1 22.11 -1.04 -2.04
CA SER A 1 21.22 -2.21 -2.14
C SER A 1 19.82 -1.70 -2.46
N ASP A 2 19.18 -2.28 -3.44
CA ASP A 2 17.82 -1.91 -3.86
C ASP A 2 16.75 -2.57 -2.98
N PHE A 3 17.17 -3.36 -1.97
CA PHE A 3 16.29 -4.10 -1.06
C PHE A 3 16.78 -3.99 0.39
N MET A 4 15.82 -4.00 1.32
CA MET A 4 16.13 -4.15 2.74
C MET A 4 16.63 -5.58 3.01
N SER A 5 17.69 -5.75 3.82
CA SER A 5 18.14 -7.08 4.22
C SER A 5 17.12 -7.76 5.15
N TYR A 6 17.08 -9.09 5.13
CA TYR A 6 16.19 -9.85 6.02
C TYR A 6 16.48 -9.58 7.52
N GLU A 7 17.75 -9.40 7.88
CA GLU A 7 18.15 -9.08 9.26
C GLU A 7 17.57 -7.75 9.74
N ASN A 8 17.72 -6.69 8.94
CA ASN A 8 17.14 -5.39 9.24
C ASN A 8 15.62 -5.44 9.27
N PHE A 9 15.01 -6.13 8.32
CA PHE A 9 13.57 -6.31 8.27
C PHE A 9 13.04 -7.08 9.49
N SER A 10 13.68 -8.18 9.85
CA SER A 10 13.30 -8.98 11.02
C SER A 10 13.35 -8.15 12.30
N THR A 11 14.44 -7.40 12.50
CA THR A 11 14.59 -6.49 13.65
C THR A 11 13.49 -5.42 13.66
N LEU A 12 13.14 -4.88 12.49
CA LEU A 12 12.08 -3.88 12.36
C LEU A 12 10.71 -4.46 12.74
N ILE A 13 10.38 -5.66 12.25
CA ILE A 13 9.10 -6.31 12.56
C ILE A 13 8.99 -6.62 14.07
N ASP A 14 10.07 -7.05 14.73
CA ASP A 14 10.08 -7.26 16.16
C ASP A 14 9.77 -5.95 16.92
N LYS A 15 10.40 -4.84 16.54
CA LYS A 15 10.12 -3.51 17.10
C LYS A 15 8.66 -3.07 16.86
N ILE A 16 8.11 -3.32 15.67
CA ILE A 16 6.72 -2.97 15.35
C ILE A 16 5.75 -3.78 16.21
N ALA A 17 5.97 -5.08 16.34
CA ALA A 17 5.12 -5.95 17.15
C ALA A 17 5.11 -5.54 18.62
N GLU A 18 6.28 -5.14 19.16
CA GLU A 18 6.39 -4.62 20.54
C GLU A 18 5.68 -3.26 20.69
N PHE A 19 5.87 -2.35 19.71
CA PHE A 19 5.34 -0.99 19.79
C PHE A 19 3.83 -0.91 19.60
N SER A 20 3.30 -1.58 18.55
CA SER A 20 1.90 -1.43 18.16
C SER A 20 1.01 -2.57 18.65
N GLY A 21 1.54 -3.78 18.77
CA GLY A 21 0.75 -4.99 19.01
C GLY A 21 -0.12 -5.42 17.82
N GLU A 22 -0.68 -4.46 17.09
CA GLU A 22 -1.52 -4.69 15.90
C GLU A 22 -1.18 -3.72 14.77
N ALA A 23 -0.89 -4.25 13.57
CA ALA A 23 -0.63 -3.43 12.40
C ALA A 23 -0.89 -4.18 11.09
N VAL A 24 -1.14 -3.43 10.02
CA VAL A 24 -1.02 -3.91 8.64
C VAL A 24 0.30 -3.42 8.08
N ILE A 25 1.17 -4.34 7.71
CA ILE A 25 2.49 -4.05 7.16
C ILE A 25 2.38 -4.01 5.64
N SER A 26 2.39 -2.81 5.07
CA SER A 26 2.48 -2.64 3.61
C SER A 26 3.93 -2.78 3.18
N LEU A 27 4.18 -3.73 2.27
CA LEU A 27 5.50 -3.97 1.68
C LEU A 27 5.72 -3.16 0.41
N SER A 28 4.75 -2.36 0.03
CA SER A 28 4.77 -1.50 -1.15
C SER A 28 4.70 -0.03 -0.73
N LEU A 29 5.43 0.83 -1.42
CA LEU A 29 5.28 2.28 -1.35
C LEU A 29 5.56 2.86 -2.74
N TRP A 30 6.82 2.75 -3.22
CA TRP A 30 7.25 3.25 -4.53
C TRP A 30 7.99 2.18 -5.34
N GLY A 31 8.02 0.94 -4.85
CA GLY A 31 8.69 -0.18 -5.50
C GLY A 31 7.76 -1.38 -5.65
N GLU A 32 8.15 -2.30 -6.50
CA GLU A 32 7.44 -3.56 -6.74
C GLU A 32 7.97 -4.65 -5.79
N SER A 33 7.22 -4.93 -4.72
CA SER A 33 7.64 -5.89 -3.69
C SER A 33 7.76 -7.32 -4.19
N THR A 34 7.06 -7.68 -5.27
CA THR A 34 7.12 -9.01 -5.87
C THR A 34 8.48 -9.30 -6.54
N LEU A 35 9.32 -8.29 -6.75
CA LEU A 35 10.71 -8.44 -7.18
C LEU A 35 11.66 -8.84 -6.03
N HIS A 36 11.24 -8.73 -4.77
CA HIS A 36 12.12 -9.03 -3.66
C HIS A 36 12.44 -10.53 -3.58
N PRO A 37 13.73 -10.93 -3.59
CA PRO A 37 14.11 -12.35 -3.67
C PRO A 37 13.66 -13.16 -2.44
N GLN A 38 13.51 -12.53 -1.28
CA GLN A 38 13.14 -13.16 -0.01
C GLN A 38 11.75 -12.72 0.47
N LEU A 39 10.83 -12.35 -0.42
CA LEU A 39 9.48 -11.90 -0.04
C LEU A 39 8.73 -12.92 0.82
N ASP A 40 8.89 -14.20 0.53
CA ASP A 40 8.30 -15.30 1.30
C ASP A 40 8.77 -15.29 2.78
N LEU A 41 10.06 -15.07 3.02
CA LEU A 41 10.61 -14.95 4.39
C LEU A 41 10.10 -13.69 5.10
N PHE A 42 9.91 -12.59 4.39
CA PHE A 42 9.35 -11.37 4.94
C PHE A 42 7.90 -11.57 5.38
N ILE A 43 7.09 -12.22 4.53
CA ILE A 43 5.70 -12.58 4.87
C ILE A 43 5.66 -13.51 6.08
N GLU A 44 6.50 -14.54 6.11
CA GLU A 44 6.61 -15.48 7.23
C GLU A 44 6.94 -14.76 8.54
N LYS A 45 7.92 -13.83 8.51
CA LYS A 45 8.30 -13.04 9.67
C LYS A 45 7.16 -12.16 10.19
N ILE A 46 6.43 -11.46 9.30
CA ILE A 46 5.27 -10.66 9.72
C ILE A 46 4.21 -11.56 10.36
N LEU A 47 3.88 -12.67 9.69
CA LEU A 47 2.81 -13.57 10.12
C LEU A 47 3.18 -14.42 11.36
N SER A 48 4.42 -14.40 11.80
CA SER A 48 4.82 -14.99 13.09
C SER A 48 4.23 -14.25 14.31
N TYR A 49 3.72 -13.03 14.10
CA TYR A 49 3.00 -12.25 15.11
C TYR A 49 1.50 -12.21 14.78
N SER A 50 0.65 -12.73 15.66
CA SER A 50 -0.81 -12.83 15.43
C SER A 50 -1.53 -11.48 15.34
N GLY A 51 -0.92 -10.39 15.79
CA GLY A 51 -1.44 -9.02 15.64
C GLY A 51 -1.09 -8.36 14.30
N LEU A 52 -0.19 -8.94 13.49
CA LEU A 52 0.28 -8.31 12.27
C LEU A 52 -0.33 -8.96 11.03
N SER A 53 -0.69 -8.15 10.04
CA SER A 53 -1.15 -8.57 8.71
C SER A 53 -0.24 -8.00 7.63
N VAL A 54 -0.25 -8.62 6.46
CA VAL A 54 0.54 -8.19 5.29
C VAL A 54 -0.34 -7.51 4.27
N LEU A 55 0.13 -6.41 3.68
CA LEU A 55 -0.47 -5.79 2.49
C LEU A 55 0.58 -5.74 1.37
N ILE A 56 0.22 -6.22 0.19
CA ILE A 56 1.05 -6.17 -1.01
C ILE A 56 0.25 -5.49 -2.12
N GLU A 57 0.74 -4.36 -2.57
CA GLU A 57 0.26 -3.70 -3.78
C GLU A 57 1.23 -4.01 -4.92
N LEU A 58 0.70 -4.37 -6.08
CA LEU A 58 1.51 -4.71 -7.25
C LEU A 58 0.86 -4.25 -8.54
N SER A 59 1.69 -3.93 -9.51
CA SER A 59 1.29 -3.70 -10.91
C SER A 59 1.58 -4.93 -11.78
N GLU A 60 2.62 -5.69 -11.41
CA GLU A 60 3.01 -6.92 -12.11
C GLU A 60 3.31 -8.05 -11.11
N LEU A 61 2.87 -9.25 -11.44
CA LEU A 61 3.12 -10.42 -10.62
C LEU A 61 4.44 -11.10 -11.02
N ASN A 62 5.52 -10.72 -10.35
CA ASN A 62 6.88 -11.20 -10.62
C ASN A 62 7.28 -12.43 -9.76
N LEU A 63 6.30 -13.27 -9.37
CA LEU A 63 6.53 -14.45 -8.55
C LEU A 63 6.31 -15.73 -9.35
N SER A 64 7.23 -16.70 -9.19
CA SER A 64 7.03 -18.05 -9.71
C SER A 64 5.90 -18.78 -8.98
N ASP A 65 5.34 -19.80 -9.64
CA ASP A 65 4.28 -20.64 -9.05
C ASP A 65 4.76 -21.34 -7.78
N GLU A 66 6.01 -21.77 -7.73
CA GLU A 66 6.63 -22.36 -6.55
C GLU A 66 6.62 -21.38 -5.38
N LYS A 67 7.03 -20.13 -5.61
CA LYS A 67 7.08 -19.11 -4.58
C LYS A 67 5.68 -18.70 -4.11
N LEU A 68 4.71 -18.59 -5.02
CA LEU A 68 3.31 -18.32 -4.66
C LEU A 68 2.71 -19.46 -3.82
N ASN A 69 2.97 -20.70 -4.19
CA ASN A 69 2.52 -21.86 -3.41
C ASN A 69 3.15 -21.89 -2.02
N LYS A 70 4.45 -21.55 -1.90
CA LYS A 70 5.12 -21.44 -0.61
C LYS A 70 4.47 -20.33 0.26
N ILE A 71 4.22 -19.15 -0.29
CA ILE A 71 3.53 -18.05 0.41
C ILE A 71 2.13 -18.50 0.85
N SER A 72 1.37 -19.17 -0.03
CA SER A 72 0.04 -19.69 0.31
C SER A 72 0.09 -20.66 1.50
N GLN A 73 1.10 -21.53 1.56
CA GLN A 73 1.29 -22.43 2.70
C GLN A 73 1.65 -21.70 3.98
N ILE A 74 2.54 -20.69 3.92
CA ILE A 74 2.88 -19.84 5.06
C ILE A 74 1.60 -19.16 5.61
N VAL A 75 0.79 -18.58 4.74
CA VAL A 75 -0.48 -17.92 5.13
C VAL A 75 -1.46 -18.93 5.74
N LYS A 76 -1.62 -20.11 5.17
CA LYS A 76 -2.51 -21.17 5.71
C LYS A 76 -2.06 -21.65 7.09
N ASN A 77 -0.77 -21.84 7.29
CA ASN A 77 -0.19 -22.39 8.52
C ASN A 77 -0.08 -21.35 9.65
N SER A 78 -0.10 -20.05 9.34
CA SER A 78 -0.04 -19.00 10.37
C SER A 78 -1.35 -18.94 11.18
N GLU A 79 -1.27 -18.45 12.40
CA GLU A 79 -2.42 -18.27 13.29
C GLU A 79 -3.43 -17.25 12.72
N ALA A 80 -4.68 -17.32 13.16
CA ALA A 80 -5.67 -16.29 12.88
C ALA A 80 -5.25 -14.96 13.52
N ARG A 81 -5.64 -13.83 12.91
CA ARG A 81 -5.32 -12.51 13.44
C ARG A 81 -6.19 -12.19 14.65
N THR A 82 -5.57 -11.63 15.69
CA THR A 82 -6.23 -11.27 16.96
C THR A 82 -7.29 -10.18 16.77
N ASN A 83 -7.13 -9.33 15.75
CA ASN A 83 -8.01 -8.21 15.43
C ASN A 83 -9.11 -8.54 14.40
N GLY A 84 -9.24 -9.80 14.01
CA GLY A 84 -10.23 -10.26 13.03
C GLY A 84 -9.93 -9.86 11.58
N LYS A 85 -8.76 -9.27 11.30
CA LYS A 85 -8.33 -8.95 9.94
C LYS A 85 -7.88 -10.20 9.19
N GLU A 86 -7.78 -10.09 7.86
CA GLU A 86 -7.14 -11.12 7.05
C GLU A 86 -5.62 -11.13 7.29
N LYS A 87 -4.99 -12.27 7.05
CA LYS A 87 -3.55 -12.47 7.23
C LYS A 87 -2.75 -11.70 6.19
N ILE A 88 -3.27 -11.65 4.96
CA ILE A 88 -2.64 -11.02 3.82
C ILE A 88 -3.70 -10.34 2.95
N TYR A 89 -3.33 -9.23 2.34
CA TYR A 89 -4.11 -8.51 1.33
C TYR A 89 -3.26 -8.33 0.08
N TRP A 90 -3.85 -8.57 -1.08
CA TRP A 90 -3.24 -8.34 -2.38
C TRP A 90 -4.05 -7.30 -3.14
N ILE A 91 -3.43 -6.21 -3.51
CA ILE A 91 -4.02 -5.19 -4.37
C ILE A 91 -3.29 -5.21 -5.70
N VAL A 92 -4.03 -5.42 -6.78
CA VAL A 92 -3.47 -5.48 -8.14
C VAL A 92 -3.95 -4.28 -8.93
N SER A 93 -3.04 -3.40 -9.33
CA SER A 93 -3.34 -2.23 -10.17
C SER A 93 -3.68 -2.69 -11.59
N VAL A 94 -4.98 -2.69 -11.90
CA VAL A 94 -5.50 -3.02 -13.23
C VAL A 94 -5.81 -1.75 -14.02
N ASP A 95 -6.47 -0.78 -13.41
CA ASP A 95 -6.68 0.61 -13.88
C ASP A 95 -7.32 0.76 -15.26
N ALA A 96 -7.82 -0.32 -15.87
CA ALA A 96 -8.34 -0.32 -17.22
C ALA A 96 -9.41 -1.41 -17.43
N ALA A 97 -10.14 -1.34 -18.55
CA ALA A 97 -11.06 -2.37 -19.00
C ALA A 97 -10.63 -3.02 -20.34
N ASN A 98 -9.52 -2.57 -20.92
CA ASN A 98 -8.95 -3.12 -22.16
C ASN A 98 -7.47 -2.75 -22.29
N GLN A 99 -6.79 -3.40 -23.25
CA GLN A 99 -5.36 -3.22 -23.51
C GLN A 99 -4.98 -1.79 -23.89
N GLU A 100 -5.79 -1.11 -24.72
CA GLU A 100 -5.47 0.25 -25.17
C GLU A 100 -5.39 1.25 -24.02
N VAL A 101 -6.38 1.21 -23.11
CA VAL A 101 -6.39 2.07 -21.92
C VAL A 101 -5.28 1.66 -20.94
N TYR A 102 -5.04 0.36 -20.78
CA TYR A 102 -3.99 -0.15 -19.92
C TYR A 102 -2.60 0.37 -20.33
N GLU A 103 -2.27 0.31 -21.64
CA GLU A 103 -1.00 0.81 -22.17
C GLU A 103 -0.82 2.33 -22.00
N LYS A 104 -1.90 3.10 -22.04
CA LYS A 104 -1.82 4.56 -21.78
C LYS A 104 -1.38 4.88 -20.36
N ILE A 105 -1.68 4.01 -19.40
CA ILE A 105 -1.40 4.21 -17.97
C ILE A 105 -0.08 3.54 -17.57
N HIS A 106 0.06 2.26 -17.92
CA HIS A 106 1.19 1.42 -17.50
C HIS A 106 2.35 1.36 -18.50
N GLY A 107 2.18 1.95 -19.69
CA GLY A 107 3.20 1.99 -20.75
C GLY A 107 3.01 0.91 -21.82
N LYS A 108 3.64 1.14 -22.99
CA LYS A 108 3.40 0.35 -24.22
C LYS A 108 3.76 -1.13 -24.16
N ASN A 109 4.58 -1.56 -23.20
CA ASN A 109 5.00 -2.96 -23.09
C ASN A 109 4.25 -3.71 -21.98
N SER A 110 3.27 -3.07 -21.35
CA SER A 110 2.46 -3.67 -20.30
C SER A 110 1.31 -4.50 -20.89
N SER A 111 0.83 -5.49 -20.15
CA SER A 111 -0.21 -6.41 -20.61
C SER A 111 -1.41 -6.42 -19.66
N PHE A 112 -2.53 -5.95 -20.15
CA PHE A 112 -3.82 -6.02 -19.46
C PHE A 112 -4.22 -7.47 -19.12
N GLU A 113 -3.98 -8.38 -20.05
CA GLU A 113 -4.28 -9.81 -19.84
C GLU A 113 -3.44 -10.40 -18.71
N GLN A 114 -2.15 -10.06 -18.62
CA GLN A 114 -1.28 -10.51 -17.51
C GLN A 114 -1.74 -9.96 -16.17
N SER A 115 -2.14 -8.70 -16.11
CA SER A 115 -2.68 -8.10 -14.88
C SER A 115 -3.99 -8.78 -14.45
N CYS A 116 -4.92 -9.03 -15.36
CA CYS A 116 -6.14 -9.78 -15.07
C CYS A 116 -5.84 -11.22 -14.63
N SER A 117 -4.90 -11.89 -15.30
CA SER A 117 -4.47 -13.26 -14.95
C SER A 117 -3.83 -13.29 -13.56
N ALA A 118 -3.08 -12.27 -13.18
CA ALA A 118 -2.51 -12.14 -11.83
C ALA A 118 -3.61 -12.10 -10.76
N VAL A 119 -4.67 -11.29 -10.95
CA VAL A 119 -5.81 -11.26 -10.03
C VAL A 119 -6.43 -12.64 -9.89
N LEU A 120 -6.77 -13.30 -11.00
CA LEU A 120 -7.42 -14.62 -10.96
C LEU A 120 -6.54 -15.69 -10.31
N LYS A 121 -5.24 -15.68 -10.59
CA LYS A 121 -4.27 -16.59 -10.01
C LYS A 121 -4.14 -16.38 -8.50
N LEU A 122 -3.99 -15.14 -8.06
CA LEU A 122 -3.93 -14.81 -6.63
C LEU A 122 -5.23 -15.18 -5.93
N SER A 123 -6.40 -14.89 -6.53
CA SER A 123 -7.72 -15.22 -5.95
C SER A 123 -7.91 -16.73 -5.77
N SER A 124 -7.31 -17.56 -6.62
CA SER A 124 -7.36 -19.03 -6.47
C SER A 124 -6.52 -19.54 -5.29
N LEU A 125 -5.52 -18.79 -4.84
CA LEU A 125 -4.61 -19.16 -3.75
C LEU A 125 -4.95 -18.49 -2.41
N PHE A 126 -5.51 -17.29 -2.47
CA PHE A 126 -5.77 -16.39 -1.33
C PHE A 126 -7.23 -15.94 -1.37
N GLU A 127 -8.15 -16.83 -1.01
CA GLU A 127 -9.58 -16.55 -1.00
C GLU A 127 -9.89 -15.29 -0.18
N ASN A 128 -10.75 -14.43 -0.71
CA ASN A 128 -11.22 -13.21 -0.05
C ASN A 128 -10.19 -12.10 0.22
N CYS A 129 -8.96 -12.26 -0.25
CA CYS A 129 -7.85 -11.36 0.08
C CYS A 129 -7.27 -10.62 -1.12
N VAL A 130 -7.89 -10.69 -2.30
CA VAL A 130 -7.37 -10.14 -3.56
C VAL A 130 -8.32 -9.09 -4.11
N TYR A 131 -7.79 -7.93 -4.43
CA TYR A 131 -8.54 -6.76 -4.86
C TYR A 131 -7.96 -6.18 -6.14
N PRO A 132 -8.61 -6.37 -7.31
CA PRO A 132 -8.31 -5.57 -8.48
C PRO A 132 -8.62 -4.11 -8.18
N GLN A 133 -7.67 -3.23 -8.48
CA GLN A 133 -7.77 -1.80 -8.23
C GLN A 133 -7.94 -1.03 -9.53
N PHE A 134 -8.75 0.02 -9.46
CA PHE A 134 -8.91 1.04 -10.49
C PHE A 134 -8.62 2.40 -9.88
N MET A 135 -7.48 3.00 -10.24
CA MET A 135 -7.16 4.38 -9.91
C MET A 135 -7.79 5.29 -10.96
N ARG A 136 -8.66 6.20 -10.52
CA ARG A 136 -9.41 7.09 -11.42
C ARG A 136 -8.53 8.19 -11.97
N LEU A 137 -8.27 8.14 -13.26
CA LEU A 137 -7.50 9.11 -14.06
C LEU A 137 -8.37 9.63 -15.22
N LYS A 138 -8.04 10.82 -15.74
CA LYS A 138 -8.71 11.35 -16.95
C LYS A 138 -8.65 10.38 -18.12
N GLU A 139 -7.56 9.64 -18.24
CA GLU A 139 -7.29 8.70 -19.32
C GLU A 139 -8.15 7.44 -19.27
N ASN A 140 -8.66 7.03 -18.10
CA ASN A 140 -9.41 5.78 -17.94
C ASN A 140 -10.84 5.94 -17.41
N GLU A 141 -11.31 7.14 -17.13
CA GLU A 141 -12.61 7.36 -16.50
C GLU A 141 -13.78 6.71 -17.26
N GLU A 142 -13.74 6.70 -18.58
CA GLU A 142 -14.75 6.05 -19.41
C GLU A 142 -14.76 4.52 -19.28
N SER A 143 -13.68 3.93 -18.79
CA SER A 143 -13.54 2.48 -18.55
C SER A 143 -14.08 2.03 -17.20
N LEU A 144 -14.37 2.95 -16.26
CA LEU A 144 -14.72 2.66 -14.88
C LEU A 144 -15.91 1.71 -14.75
N GLU A 145 -17.01 2.01 -15.45
CA GLU A 145 -18.22 1.19 -15.36
C GLU A 145 -17.99 -0.24 -15.89
N THR A 146 -17.22 -0.38 -16.98
CA THR A 146 -16.89 -1.68 -17.57
C THR A 146 -15.98 -2.48 -16.63
N PHE A 147 -14.98 -1.84 -16.02
CA PHE A 147 -14.11 -2.42 -14.99
C PHE A 147 -14.95 -2.91 -13.80
N TYR A 148 -15.80 -2.05 -13.25
CA TYR A 148 -16.63 -2.36 -12.10
C TYR A 148 -17.52 -3.57 -12.34
N ARG A 149 -18.26 -3.62 -13.46
CA ARG A 149 -19.15 -4.73 -13.80
C ARG A 149 -18.40 -6.04 -13.96
N PHE A 150 -17.25 -6.00 -14.65
CA PHE A 150 -16.44 -7.19 -14.88
C PHE A 150 -15.92 -7.79 -13.55
N TRP A 151 -15.32 -6.98 -12.71
CA TRP A 151 -14.72 -7.49 -11.48
C TRP A 151 -15.75 -7.77 -10.38
N LYS A 152 -16.86 -7.07 -10.34
CA LYS A 152 -17.99 -7.40 -9.47
C LYS A 152 -18.47 -8.84 -9.67
N GLU A 153 -18.58 -9.26 -10.92
CA GLU A 153 -19.00 -10.63 -11.25
C GLU A 153 -17.87 -11.66 -11.03
N LYS A 154 -16.62 -11.30 -11.40
CA LYS A 154 -15.49 -12.25 -11.41
C LYS A 154 -14.80 -12.43 -10.07
N ASN A 155 -14.86 -11.46 -9.18
CA ASN A 155 -14.13 -11.45 -7.92
C ASN A 155 -15.04 -11.22 -6.70
N ASP A 156 -16.27 -11.68 -6.78
CA ASP A 156 -17.25 -11.66 -5.68
C ASP A 156 -17.40 -10.27 -5.03
N GLU A 157 -17.55 -9.24 -5.87
CA GLU A 157 -17.67 -7.82 -5.50
C GLU A 157 -16.43 -7.19 -4.84
N LYS A 158 -15.33 -7.92 -4.71
CA LYS A 158 -14.09 -7.42 -4.11
C LYS A 158 -13.25 -6.68 -5.14
N LEU A 159 -13.32 -5.37 -5.11
CA LEU A 159 -12.54 -4.47 -5.94
C LEU A 159 -12.33 -3.14 -5.22
N ILE A 160 -11.33 -2.37 -5.66
CA ILE A 160 -11.04 -1.04 -5.13
C ILE A 160 -11.16 -0.03 -6.26
N ILE A 161 -11.91 1.05 -6.01
CA ILE A 161 -11.91 2.24 -6.84
C ILE A 161 -11.32 3.37 -6.02
N GLN A 162 -10.17 3.87 -6.45
CA GLN A 162 -9.41 4.86 -5.73
C GLN A 162 -9.29 6.15 -6.54
N LYS A 163 -9.28 7.29 -5.86
CA LYS A 163 -8.92 8.56 -6.50
C LYS A 163 -7.43 8.56 -6.86
N TYR A 164 -7.08 9.33 -7.88
CA TYR A 164 -5.67 9.55 -8.24
C TYR A 164 -4.94 10.32 -7.15
N ASP A 165 -3.80 9.80 -6.74
CA ASP A 165 -2.85 10.46 -5.86
C ASP A 165 -1.78 11.16 -6.70
N TRP A 166 -1.70 12.47 -6.58
CA TRP A 166 -0.74 13.30 -7.31
C TRP A 166 0.48 13.70 -6.47
N PHE A 167 0.63 13.06 -5.31
CA PHE A 167 1.73 13.27 -4.37
C PHE A 167 1.95 14.75 -4.04
N ALA A 168 0.88 15.40 -3.55
CA ALA A 168 0.88 16.82 -3.17
C ALA A 168 1.44 17.77 -4.25
N GLY A 169 1.25 17.44 -5.52
CA GLY A 169 1.70 18.23 -6.66
C GLY A 169 3.08 17.86 -7.19
N PHE A 170 3.66 16.74 -6.77
CA PHE A 170 4.89 16.22 -7.36
C PHE A 170 4.63 15.61 -8.75
N LEU A 171 3.49 14.95 -8.94
CA LEU A 171 3.04 14.43 -10.22
C LEU A 171 2.10 15.42 -10.91
N GLU A 172 1.92 15.24 -12.24
CA GLU A 172 0.94 15.98 -13.03
C GLU A 172 -0.48 15.74 -12.51
N ASP A 173 -1.33 16.77 -12.52
CA ASP A 173 -2.73 16.64 -12.13
C ASP A 173 -3.56 15.92 -13.22
N LYS A 174 -3.81 14.65 -12.99
CA LYS A 174 -4.65 13.77 -13.80
C LYS A 174 -5.98 13.41 -13.15
N LYS A 175 -6.35 14.14 -12.09
CA LYS A 175 -7.61 13.91 -11.37
C LYS A 175 -8.82 14.14 -12.27
N THR A 176 -9.80 13.26 -12.21
CA THR A 176 -11.08 13.38 -12.94
C THR A 176 -12.00 14.42 -12.32
N ALA A 177 -11.94 14.58 -11.01
CA ALA A 177 -12.69 15.56 -10.24
C ALA A 177 -11.96 15.91 -8.94
N ASP A 178 -12.20 17.12 -8.44
CA ASP A 178 -11.80 17.50 -7.09
C ASP A 178 -12.90 17.05 -6.11
N LEU A 179 -12.59 16.04 -5.31
CA LEU A 179 -13.47 15.52 -4.26
C LEU A 179 -13.05 15.99 -2.85
N THR A 180 -12.16 16.98 -2.79
CA THR A 180 -11.64 17.50 -1.52
C THR A 180 -12.77 18.11 -0.68
N PRO A 181 -12.94 17.69 0.57
CA PRO A 181 -13.95 18.28 1.47
C PRO A 181 -13.75 19.79 1.67
N ILE A 182 -14.84 20.55 1.70
CA ILE A 182 -14.82 21.99 1.95
C ILE A 182 -14.15 22.30 3.30
N THR A 183 -14.42 21.47 4.32
CA THR A 183 -13.78 21.57 5.63
C THR A 183 -12.63 20.59 5.72
N ARG A 184 -11.44 21.08 6.01
CA ARG A 184 -10.25 20.27 6.15
C ARG A 184 -10.24 19.57 7.51
N ASN A 185 -10.46 18.26 7.49
CA ASN A 185 -10.39 17.41 8.67
C ASN A 185 -8.93 17.07 9.03
N PRO A 186 -8.66 16.68 10.29
CA PRO A 186 -7.33 16.21 10.67
C PRO A 186 -6.89 15.02 9.81
N CYS A 187 -5.64 15.10 9.35
CA CYS A 187 -5.08 14.11 8.44
C CYS A 187 -5.09 12.70 9.04
N TRP A 188 -5.71 11.78 8.33
CA TRP A 188 -5.80 10.38 8.74
C TRP A 188 -4.43 9.68 8.75
N HIS A 189 -3.60 9.93 7.73
CA HIS A 189 -2.27 9.36 7.62
C HIS A 189 -1.35 9.78 8.78
N LEU A 190 -1.38 11.05 9.21
CA LEU A 190 -0.62 11.50 10.37
C LEU A 190 -1.05 10.83 11.67
N ARG A 191 -2.30 10.39 11.77
CA ARG A 191 -2.85 9.75 12.98
C ARG A 191 -2.53 8.26 13.05
N ARG A 192 -2.33 7.59 11.92
CA ARG A 192 -2.29 6.14 11.82
C ARG A 192 -1.00 5.60 11.23
N ASP A 193 -0.52 6.20 10.13
CA ASP A 193 0.51 5.59 9.31
C ASP A 193 1.92 5.87 9.83
N PHE A 194 2.80 4.88 9.66
CA PHE A 194 4.22 4.98 9.98
C PHE A 194 5.01 4.55 8.74
N VAL A 195 5.64 5.50 8.07
CA VAL A 195 6.33 5.26 6.78
C VAL A 195 7.82 5.13 7.02
N ILE A 196 8.37 3.95 6.68
CA ILE A 196 9.76 3.58 6.92
C ILE A 196 10.43 3.25 5.58
N LEU A 197 11.51 3.94 5.28
CA LEU A 197 12.29 3.73 4.06
C LEU A 197 13.27 2.55 4.21
N LEU A 198 13.85 2.10 3.10
CA LEU A 198 14.79 0.96 3.05
C LEU A 198 16.00 1.10 3.98
N ASN A 199 16.47 2.34 4.20
CA ASN A 199 17.59 2.66 5.09
C ASN A 199 17.18 2.83 6.56
N GLY A 200 15.90 2.64 6.87
CA GLY A 200 15.33 2.80 8.21
C GLY A 200 14.89 4.23 8.56
N ASP A 201 15.04 5.18 7.68
CA ASP A 201 14.56 6.54 7.90
C ASP A 201 13.04 6.58 7.89
N VAL A 202 12.46 7.37 8.79
CA VAL A 202 11.02 7.57 8.89
C VAL A 202 10.65 8.93 8.31
N THR A 203 9.71 8.96 7.37
CA THR A 203 9.16 10.19 6.81
C THR A 203 7.88 10.63 7.53
N ILE A 204 7.44 11.87 7.33
CA ILE A 204 6.18 12.38 7.88
C ILE A 204 5.00 11.54 7.39
N CYS A 205 4.94 11.27 6.09
CA CYS A 205 3.92 10.45 5.44
C CYS A 205 4.43 9.91 4.10
N ARG A 206 3.60 9.14 3.41
CA ARG A 206 3.90 8.58 2.08
C ARG A 206 4.11 9.62 0.98
N GLU A 207 3.54 10.81 1.14
CA GLU A 207 3.67 11.93 0.20
C GLU A 207 5.03 12.62 0.26
N GLU A 208 5.82 12.36 1.30
CA GLU A 208 7.13 12.98 1.52
C GLU A 208 8.22 12.28 0.69
N LEU A 209 8.40 12.73 -0.54
CA LEU A 209 9.39 12.18 -1.48
C LEU A 209 10.80 12.77 -1.33
N LEU A 210 10.96 13.87 -0.59
CA LEU A 210 12.19 14.67 -0.53
C LEU A 210 13.02 14.47 0.75
N ASN A 211 12.78 13.41 1.51
CA ASN A 211 13.61 12.98 2.65
C ASN A 211 13.74 13.97 3.82
N SER A 212 12.63 14.38 4.41
CA SER A 212 12.70 14.93 5.76
C SER A 212 12.61 13.79 6.79
N SER A 213 13.73 13.19 7.15
CA SER A 213 13.74 12.13 8.16
C SER A 213 13.34 12.66 9.53
N GLN A 214 12.36 11.98 10.14
CA GLN A 214 11.91 12.25 11.51
C GLN A 214 12.72 11.46 12.54
N GLY A 215 13.56 10.57 12.09
CA GLY A 215 14.41 9.67 12.87
C GLY A 215 14.67 8.39 12.10
N ASN A 216 15.46 7.49 12.67
CA ASN A 216 15.80 6.22 12.05
C ASN A 216 15.50 5.06 12.99
N VAL A 217 14.72 4.09 12.51
CA VAL A 217 14.23 2.94 13.31
C VAL A 217 15.34 2.02 13.82
N PHE A 218 16.52 2.06 13.20
CA PHE A 218 17.66 1.26 13.65
C PHE A 218 18.48 1.93 14.74
N SER A 219 18.36 3.24 14.93
CA SER A 219 19.09 4.02 15.93
C SER A 219 18.21 4.57 17.06
N GLU A 220 16.88 4.64 16.86
CA GLU A 220 15.92 5.18 17.82
C GLU A 220 14.79 4.17 18.10
N SER A 221 14.07 4.38 19.21
CA SER A 221 12.82 3.65 19.46
C SER A 221 11.68 4.19 18.61
N LEU A 222 10.74 3.31 18.22
CA LEU A 222 9.55 3.71 17.46
C LEU A 222 8.70 4.71 18.27
N GLU A 223 8.62 4.55 19.58
CA GLU A 223 7.92 5.47 20.47
C GLU A 223 8.46 6.90 20.38
N ASN A 224 9.79 7.06 20.44
CA ASN A 224 10.40 8.39 20.34
C ASN A 224 10.12 9.06 19.00
N ILE A 225 10.21 8.30 17.88
CA ILE A 225 9.91 8.82 16.55
C ILE A 225 8.42 9.17 16.44
N TRP A 226 7.54 8.35 17.00
CA TRP A 226 6.10 8.58 17.00
C TRP A 226 5.73 9.85 17.79
N GLN A 227 6.36 10.10 18.92
CA GLN A 227 6.13 11.33 19.69
C GLN A 227 6.53 12.59 18.92
N LYS A 228 7.64 12.55 18.17
CA LYS A 228 8.02 13.67 17.27
C LYS A 228 6.92 13.94 16.23
N ARG A 229 6.34 12.88 15.66
CA ARG A 229 5.25 13.01 14.66
C ARG A 229 3.96 13.60 15.21
N LYS A 230 3.66 13.43 16.50
CA LYS A 230 2.48 14.05 17.13
C LYS A 230 2.45 15.56 16.95
N THR A 231 3.62 16.21 16.96
CA THR A 231 3.72 17.66 16.74
C THR A 231 3.15 18.07 15.39
N PHE A 232 3.41 17.30 14.33
CA PHE A 232 2.84 17.58 13.00
C PHE A 232 1.32 17.43 12.98
N LEU A 233 0.77 16.45 13.68
CA LEU A 233 -0.67 16.29 13.80
C LEU A 233 -1.28 17.44 14.60
N GLU A 234 -0.66 17.86 15.70
CA GLU A 234 -1.14 18.99 16.51
C GLU A 234 -1.14 20.31 15.72
N ASP A 235 -0.08 20.55 14.94
CA ASP A 235 0.01 21.71 14.06
C ASP A 235 -1.05 21.64 12.95
N PHE A 236 -1.26 20.48 12.34
CA PHE A 236 -2.30 20.28 11.35
C PHE A 236 -3.70 20.57 11.92
N VAL A 237 -3.99 20.11 13.13
CA VAL A 237 -5.28 20.37 13.83
C VAL A 237 -5.48 21.86 14.11
N LYS A 238 -4.41 22.60 14.39
CA LYS A 238 -4.44 24.08 14.58
C LYS A 238 -4.53 24.87 13.29
N GLY A 239 -4.45 24.19 12.13
CA GLY A 239 -4.43 24.84 10.81
C GLY A 239 -3.05 25.32 10.37
N ASN A 240 -1.98 24.95 11.08
CA ASN A 240 -0.60 25.26 10.72
C ASN A 240 -0.05 24.13 9.83
N TYR A 241 -0.20 24.29 8.53
CA TYR A 241 0.24 23.28 7.57
C TYR A 241 1.67 23.54 7.11
N ASN A 242 2.47 22.48 6.96
CA ASN A 242 3.73 22.56 6.24
C ASN A 242 3.46 22.65 4.72
N GLN A 243 4.49 22.99 3.93
CA GLN A 243 4.35 23.16 2.47
C GLN A 243 3.78 21.94 1.74
N LEU A 244 4.11 20.73 2.21
CA LEU A 244 3.59 19.47 1.68
C LEU A 244 2.08 19.37 1.98
N CYS A 245 1.71 19.53 3.25
CA CYS A 245 0.33 19.43 3.69
C CYS A 245 -0.59 20.49 3.08
N GLU A 246 -0.07 21.71 2.80
CA GLU A 246 -0.87 22.76 2.15
C GLU A 246 -1.43 22.33 0.80
N LYS A 247 -0.64 21.59 0.02
CA LYS A 247 -1.00 21.14 -1.33
C LYS A 247 -1.66 19.76 -1.34
N CYS A 248 -1.53 18.98 -0.26
CA CYS A 248 -1.98 17.62 -0.19
C CYS A 248 -3.52 17.53 -0.13
N ASP A 249 -4.08 16.60 -0.89
CA ASP A 249 -5.50 16.24 -0.89
C ASP A 249 -5.75 14.80 -0.44
N GLU A 250 -4.74 14.14 0.18
CA GLU A 250 -4.85 12.78 0.70
C GLU A 250 -5.32 12.70 2.16
N TYR A 251 -5.42 13.82 2.87
CA TYR A 251 -5.74 13.86 4.31
C TYR A 251 -7.08 13.21 4.68
N TYR A 252 -8.02 13.06 3.74
CA TYR A 252 -9.34 12.47 3.94
C TYR A 252 -9.46 11.05 3.34
N THR A 253 -8.47 10.55 2.61
CA THR A 253 -8.53 9.22 2.00
C THR A 253 -8.21 8.12 3.00
N PHE A 254 -8.91 7.00 2.86
CA PHE A 254 -8.67 5.80 3.62
C PHE A 254 -8.05 4.77 2.68
N ASN A 255 -6.76 4.54 2.86
CA ASN A 255 -6.11 3.38 2.29
C ASN A 255 -6.04 2.30 3.35
N PHE A 256 -5.96 1.05 2.95
CA PHE A 256 -5.88 -0.10 3.86
C PHE A 256 -4.79 0.03 4.92
#